data_41c4b642a3f93480a8b4d0b90de30360
#
_entry.id   41c4b642a3f93480a8b4d0b90de30360
#
_cell.length_a   1.000
_cell.length_b   1.000
_cell.length_c   1.000
_cell.angle_alpha   90.00
_cell.angle_beta   90.00
_cell.angle_gamma   90.00
#
_symmetry.space_group_name_H-M   'P 1'
#
loop_
_entity.id
_entity.type
_entity.pdbx_description
1 polymer ?
#
loop_
_entity_poly.entity_id
_entity_poly.type
_entity_poly.pdbx_seq_one_letter_code
_entity_poly.pdbx_strand_id
1 'polypeptide(L)'
;MTNSVKIFLYSFLLILFARCDNSIIYNNEISDQSSTEIIDDNNNKNFISPNNESYSFLALGDSYTVGEGVSYEESWPSQFVDYALERGIDFKNPELIAQTGWKTYDLLNAIKSSNLSVKYDFISLLIGVNNQFNSRPLSEFEDDLNEILTEINYLKKGNSKVIVISIPDWGYSPYGSSYDRDRISDEIDQFNNILKKISEQNNLNFVDVTQISRLAIKEPNLIAEDKLHPSGLMYFEWVEKIYESWIN
;
A
#
# COMPACT_ATOMS: atom_id res chain seq x y z
N MET A 1 15.41 42.98 -45.33
CA MET A 1 14.76 42.83 -44.03
C MET A 1 15.21 41.48 -43.48
N THR A 2 16.14 41.48 -42.59
CA THR A 2 16.95 40.33 -42.16
C THR A 2 16.42 39.77 -40.85
N ASN A 3 15.96 38.50 -40.86
CA ASN A 3 15.59 37.76 -39.66
C ASN A 3 16.85 37.13 -39.02
N SER A 4 17.17 37.61 -37.80
CA SER A 4 18.24 37.01 -36.99
C SER A 4 17.67 35.88 -36.14
N VAL A 5 18.15 34.65 -36.35
CA VAL A 5 17.89 33.47 -35.50
C VAL A 5 18.96 33.47 -34.40
N LYS A 6 18.53 33.54 -33.14
CA LYS A 6 19.42 33.32 -31.99
C LYS A 6 19.46 31.85 -31.63
N ILE A 7 20.63 31.23 -31.81
CA ILE A 7 20.92 29.88 -31.39
C ILE A 7 21.42 29.94 -29.94
N PHE A 8 20.71 29.26 -29.00
CA PHE A 8 21.19 29.05 -27.63
C PHE A 8 21.95 27.70 -27.60
N LEU A 9 23.25 27.78 -27.37
CA LEU A 9 24.09 26.62 -27.05
C LEU A 9 23.92 26.26 -25.56
N TYR A 10 23.42 25.08 -25.27
CA TYR A 10 23.52 24.47 -23.94
C TYR A 10 24.81 23.65 -23.89
N SER A 11 25.76 24.07 -23.04
CA SER A 11 26.94 23.33 -22.71
C SER A 11 26.62 22.22 -21.69
N PHE A 12 26.74 20.96 -22.12
CA PHE A 12 26.71 19.80 -21.24
C PHE A 12 28.04 19.71 -20.46
N LEU A 13 27.97 19.82 -19.14
CA LEU A 13 29.09 19.55 -18.24
C LEU A 13 29.07 18.06 -17.86
N LEU A 14 29.98 17.28 -18.47
CA LEU A 14 30.19 15.86 -18.08
C LEU A 14 31.06 15.83 -16.82
N ILE A 15 30.47 15.39 -15.70
CA ILE A 15 31.23 15.06 -14.48
C ILE A 15 31.56 13.56 -14.53
N LEU A 16 32.83 13.25 -14.74
CA LEU A 16 33.39 11.89 -14.63
C LEU A 16 33.62 11.56 -13.16
N PHE A 17 32.84 10.61 -12.62
CA PHE A 17 33.17 9.99 -11.34
C PHE A 17 34.09 8.78 -11.58
N ALA A 18 35.31 8.87 -11.05
CA ALA A 18 36.22 7.75 -10.97
C ALA A 18 35.73 6.72 -9.95
N ARG A 19 35.54 5.48 -10.39
CA ARG A 19 35.33 4.32 -9.51
C ARG A 19 36.70 3.89 -8.95
N CYS A 20 36.80 3.82 -7.63
CA CYS A 20 37.83 3.03 -6.96
C CYS A 20 37.25 1.63 -6.67
N ASP A 21 37.78 0.63 -7.38
CA ASP A 21 37.53 -0.78 -7.04
C ASP A 21 38.42 -1.17 -5.85
N ASN A 22 37.80 -1.61 -4.76
CA ASN A 22 38.49 -2.39 -3.74
C ASN A 22 37.81 -3.76 -3.65
N SER A 23 38.32 -4.72 -4.41
CA SER A 23 37.94 -6.13 -4.31
C SER A 23 38.77 -6.80 -3.21
N ILE A 24 38.15 -7.17 -2.10
CA ILE A 24 38.74 -8.07 -1.11
C ILE A 24 38.11 -9.44 -1.32
N ILE A 25 38.94 -10.41 -1.72
CA ILE A 25 38.54 -11.82 -1.87
C ILE A 25 38.64 -12.48 -0.50
N TYR A 26 37.58 -13.03 0.01
CA TYR A 26 37.57 -13.98 1.11
C TYR A 26 37.10 -15.35 0.65
N ASN A 27 37.96 -16.36 0.87
CA ASN A 27 37.62 -17.77 0.67
C ASN A 27 36.70 -18.25 1.75
N ASN A 28 35.57 -18.92 1.36
CA ASN A 28 34.64 -19.55 2.26
C ASN A 28 35.00 -21.00 2.52
N GLU A 29 35.10 -21.36 3.80
CA GLU A 29 34.80 -22.70 4.27
C GLU A 29 33.37 -22.73 4.84
N ILE A 30 32.64 -23.78 4.48
CA ILE A 30 31.21 -23.99 4.78
C ILE A 30 31.06 -24.51 6.21
N SER A 31 30.27 -23.85 7.05
CA SER A 31 29.57 -24.52 8.15
C SER A 31 28.42 -23.64 8.68
N ASP A 32 27.25 -24.24 8.63
CA ASP A 32 26.10 -24.11 9.53
C ASP A 32 25.28 -22.80 9.59
N GLN A 33 23.98 -23.02 9.49
CA GLN A 33 22.90 -22.06 9.51
C GLN A 33 22.84 -21.26 10.83
N SER A 34 23.09 -19.97 10.76
CA SER A 34 22.52 -19.01 11.70
C SER A 34 22.38 -17.67 10.99
N SER A 35 21.21 -17.07 11.05
CA SER A 35 20.90 -15.73 10.56
C SER A 35 21.88 -14.72 11.16
N THR A 36 22.74 -14.13 10.31
CA THR A 36 23.65 -13.06 10.71
C THR A 36 22.94 -11.72 10.58
N GLU A 37 22.64 -11.07 11.70
CA GLU A 37 22.32 -9.64 11.73
C GLU A 37 23.63 -8.87 11.46
N ILE A 38 23.67 -8.15 10.36
CA ILE A 38 24.75 -7.17 10.11
C ILE A 38 24.23 -5.82 10.60
N ILE A 39 24.81 -5.36 11.72
CA ILE A 39 24.52 -4.02 12.24
C ILE A 39 25.53 -3.07 11.59
N ASP A 40 25.04 -2.13 10.78
CA ASP A 40 25.81 -0.98 10.32
C ASP A 40 25.82 0.09 11.42
N ASP A 41 26.93 0.82 11.59
CA ASP A 41 27.19 1.83 12.64
C ASP A 41 26.17 3.01 12.64
N ASN A 42 25.21 3.03 11.72
CA ASN A 42 24.17 4.05 11.61
C ASN A 42 22.78 3.63 12.14
N ASN A 43 22.67 2.52 12.88
CA ASN A 43 21.41 2.07 13.47
C ASN A 43 20.30 1.74 12.45
N ASN A 44 20.64 1.48 11.20
CA ASN A 44 19.73 1.08 10.14
C ASN A 44 19.66 -0.45 10.10
N LYS A 45 18.54 -1.03 10.52
CA LYS A 45 18.27 -2.46 10.35
C LYS A 45 18.07 -2.72 8.85
N ASN A 46 19.11 -3.18 8.16
CA ASN A 46 18.96 -3.66 6.79
C ASN A 46 18.19 -4.97 6.80
N PHE A 47 16.92 -4.91 6.46
CA PHE A 47 16.09 -6.09 6.20
C PHE A 47 16.51 -6.69 4.85
N ILE A 48 17.56 -7.49 4.85
CA ILE A 48 17.92 -8.31 3.69
C ILE A 48 17.04 -9.56 3.77
N SER A 49 16.27 -9.85 2.71
CA SER A 49 15.59 -11.14 2.59
C SER A 49 16.60 -12.27 2.78
N PRO A 50 16.30 -13.32 3.56
CA PRO A 50 17.26 -14.37 3.92
C PRO A 50 17.87 -15.11 2.73
N ASN A 51 17.28 -14.98 1.53
CA ASN A 51 17.67 -15.69 0.31
C ASN A 51 18.05 -14.76 -0.87
N ASN A 52 18.24 -13.46 -0.68
CA ASN A 52 18.44 -12.50 -1.78
C ASN A 52 17.26 -12.47 -2.79
N GLU A 53 16.06 -12.88 -2.38
CA GLU A 53 14.85 -12.87 -3.20
C GLU A 53 13.97 -11.68 -2.81
N SER A 54 13.33 -11.06 -3.82
CA SER A 54 12.35 -10.00 -3.61
C SER A 54 11.14 -10.50 -2.85
N TYR A 55 10.60 -9.71 -1.91
CA TYR A 55 9.37 -10.03 -1.19
C TYR A 55 8.17 -10.06 -2.13
N SER A 56 7.27 -11.01 -1.94
CA SER A 56 6.00 -11.09 -2.66
C SER A 56 4.91 -10.29 -1.94
N PHE A 57 4.15 -9.50 -2.69
CA PHE A 57 3.10 -8.63 -2.17
C PHE A 57 1.77 -8.89 -2.84
N LEU A 58 0.71 -9.13 -2.05
CA LEU A 58 -0.68 -9.25 -2.49
C LEU A 58 -1.51 -8.09 -1.91
N ALA A 59 -2.10 -7.28 -2.78
CA ALA A 59 -2.97 -6.17 -2.39
C ALA A 59 -4.43 -6.52 -2.67
N LEU A 60 -5.24 -6.58 -1.63
CA LEU A 60 -6.65 -6.95 -1.65
C LEU A 60 -7.53 -5.71 -1.43
N GLY A 61 -8.56 -5.51 -2.29
CA GLY A 61 -9.40 -4.36 -2.05
C GLY A 61 -10.40 -3.98 -3.15
N ASP A 62 -10.64 -2.69 -3.23
CA ASP A 62 -11.58 -2.04 -4.16
C ASP A 62 -10.87 -0.96 -5.00
N SER A 63 -11.60 0.09 -5.41
CA SER A 63 -11.05 1.21 -6.21
C SER A 63 -9.85 1.90 -5.54
N TYR A 64 -9.81 1.98 -4.23
CA TYR A 64 -8.69 2.57 -3.51
C TYR A 64 -7.41 1.73 -3.63
N THR A 65 -7.53 0.42 -3.79
CA THR A 65 -6.38 -0.47 -4.02
C THR A 65 -5.97 -0.49 -5.49
N VAL A 66 -6.94 -0.42 -6.41
CA VAL A 66 -6.66 -0.29 -7.85
C VAL A 66 -5.93 1.02 -8.16
N GLY A 67 -6.20 2.09 -7.41
CA GLY A 67 -5.72 3.45 -7.72
C GLY A 67 -6.62 4.15 -8.72
N GLU A 68 -7.96 4.02 -8.54
CA GLU A 68 -8.91 4.74 -9.40
C GLU A 68 -8.66 6.24 -9.37
N GLY A 69 -8.66 6.89 -10.54
CA GLY A 69 -8.43 8.33 -10.68
C GLY A 69 -6.96 8.75 -10.81
N VAL A 70 -6.02 7.82 -10.68
CA VAL A 70 -4.57 8.07 -10.86
C VAL A 70 -3.93 7.03 -11.77
N SER A 71 -2.67 7.25 -12.19
CA SER A 71 -1.90 6.22 -12.90
C SER A 71 -1.53 5.06 -11.96
N TYR A 72 -1.16 3.91 -12.56
CA TYR A 72 -0.72 2.75 -11.76
C TYR A 72 0.45 3.09 -10.84
N GLU A 73 1.41 3.85 -11.36
CA GLU A 73 2.61 4.28 -10.63
C GLU A 73 2.28 5.19 -9.43
N GLU A 74 1.16 5.91 -9.50
CA GLU A 74 0.68 6.78 -8.42
C GLU A 74 -0.24 6.05 -7.43
N SER A 75 -0.66 4.81 -7.72
CA SER A 75 -1.42 3.99 -6.76
C SER A 75 -0.57 3.65 -5.53
N TRP A 76 -1.19 3.55 -4.35
CA TRP A 76 -0.44 3.28 -3.12
C TRP A 76 0.32 1.93 -3.13
N PRO A 77 -0.17 0.82 -3.76
CA PRO A 77 0.60 -0.42 -3.78
C PRO A 77 1.88 -0.30 -4.60
N SER A 78 1.85 0.44 -5.73
CA SER A 78 3.03 0.71 -6.55
C SER A 78 4.01 1.61 -5.83
N GLN A 79 3.53 2.74 -5.27
CA GLN A 79 4.36 3.67 -4.51
C GLN A 79 5.00 3.00 -3.27
N PHE A 80 4.30 2.04 -2.63
CA PHE A 80 4.87 1.29 -1.51
C PHE A 80 6.11 0.48 -1.92
N VAL A 81 6.06 -0.17 -3.07
CA VAL A 81 7.20 -0.95 -3.59
C VAL A 81 8.40 -0.04 -3.86
N ASP A 82 8.17 1.09 -4.52
CA ASP A 82 9.23 2.06 -4.81
C ASP A 82 9.81 2.67 -3.52
N TYR A 83 8.95 3.03 -2.58
CA TYR A 83 9.33 3.59 -1.28
C TYR A 83 10.15 2.60 -0.44
N ALA A 84 9.80 1.32 -0.47
CA ALA A 84 10.55 0.25 0.19
C ALA A 84 11.89 0.00 -0.47
N LEU A 85 11.94 0.00 -1.82
CA LEU A 85 13.18 -0.19 -2.58
C LEU A 85 14.21 0.90 -2.29
N GLU A 86 13.79 2.16 -2.20
CA GLU A 86 14.65 3.27 -1.79
C GLU A 86 15.27 3.09 -0.39
N ARG A 87 14.66 2.24 0.44
CA ARG A 87 15.10 1.88 1.81
C ARG A 87 15.77 0.52 1.89
N GLY A 88 16.15 -0.05 0.73
CA GLY A 88 16.90 -1.29 0.63
C GLY A 88 16.04 -2.56 0.78
N ILE A 89 14.71 -2.45 0.71
CA ILE A 89 13.78 -3.59 0.78
C ILE A 89 13.17 -3.81 -0.60
N ASP A 90 13.50 -4.93 -1.21
CA ASP A 90 13.07 -5.25 -2.57
C ASP A 90 11.78 -6.07 -2.56
N PHE A 91 10.73 -5.55 -3.18
CA PHE A 91 9.46 -6.22 -3.43
C PHE A 91 9.28 -6.49 -4.93
N LYS A 92 8.65 -7.59 -5.25
CA LYS A 92 8.06 -7.79 -6.58
C LYS A 92 6.91 -6.80 -6.77
N ASN A 93 6.57 -6.51 -8.04
CA ASN A 93 5.36 -5.75 -8.32
C ASN A 93 4.17 -6.37 -7.58
N PRO A 94 3.28 -5.56 -6.98
CA PRO A 94 2.14 -6.07 -6.23
C PRO A 94 1.19 -6.85 -7.14
N GLU A 95 0.78 -8.04 -6.71
CA GLU A 95 -0.35 -8.74 -7.30
C GLU A 95 -1.63 -8.17 -6.67
N LEU A 96 -2.61 -7.80 -7.51
CA LEU A 96 -3.84 -7.19 -7.07
C LEU A 96 -5.02 -8.15 -7.23
N ILE A 97 -5.79 -8.36 -6.16
CA ILE A 97 -7.18 -8.82 -6.24
C ILE A 97 -8.04 -7.66 -5.74
N ALA A 98 -8.37 -6.77 -6.66
CA ALA A 98 -9.11 -5.56 -6.39
C ALA A 98 -9.84 -5.08 -7.64
N GLN A 99 -11.02 -4.47 -7.44
CA GLN A 99 -11.77 -3.85 -8.52
C GLN A 99 -12.66 -2.73 -8.00
N THR A 100 -12.79 -1.68 -8.79
CA THR A 100 -13.70 -0.56 -8.52
C THR A 100 -15.12 -1.05 -8.25
N GLY A 101 -15.71 -0.56 -7.15
CA GLY A 101 -17.08 -0.85 -6.77
C GLY A 101 -17.27 -2.12 -5.95
N TRP A 102 -16.22 -2.93 -5.73
CA TRP A 102 -16.35 -4.15 -4.95
C TRP A 102 -16.68 -3.88 -3.48
N LYS A 103 -17.60 -4.70 -2.98
CA LYS A 103 -17.90 -4.89 -1.57
C LYS A 103 -17.13 -6.09 -1.02
N THR A 104 -17.18 -6.32 0.27
CA THR A 104 -16.53 -7.47 0.92
C THR A 104 -16.90 -8.80 0.28
N TYR A 105 -18.17 -9.01 -0.03
CA TYR A 105 -18.65 -10.22 -0.72
C TYR A 105 -18.00 -10.43 -2.10
N ASP A 106 -17.87 -9.34 -2.88
CA ASP A 106 -17.28 -9.41 -4.22
C ASP A 106 -15.79 -9.80 -4.13
N LEU A 107 -15.06 -9.16 -3.20
CA LEU A 107 -13.66 -9.48 -2.92
C LEU A 107 -13.48 -10.93 -2.45
N LEU A 108 -14.30 -11.39 -1.51
CA LEU A 108 -14.27 -12.77 -1.00
C LEU A 108 -14.42 -13.80 -2.14
N ASN A 109 -15.38 -13.58 -3.02
CA ASN A 109 -15.58 -14.45 -4.18
C ASN A 109 -14.39 -14.42 -5.15
N ALA A 110 -13.82 -13.24 -5.37
CA ALA A 110 -12.63 -13.10 -6.21
C ALA A 110 -11.43 -13.85 -5.62
N ILE A 111 -11.18 -13.74 -4.32
CA ILE A 111 -10.11 -14.49 -3.64
C ILE A 111 -10.34 -15.99 -3.80
N LYS A 112 -11.54 -16.49 -3.50
CA LYS A 112 -11.90 -17.93 -3.63
C LYS A 112 -11.75 -18.46 -5.07
N SER A 113 -11.96 -17.59 -6.06
CA SER A 113 -11.92 -17.96 -7.48
C SER A 113 -10.52 -17.81 -8.10
N SER A 114 -9.60 -17.11 -7.45
CA SER A 114 -8.30 -16.72 -8.03
C SER A 114 -7.32 -17.90 -8.22
N ASN A 115 -7.60 -19.07 -7.64
CA ASN A 115 -6.73 -20.25 -7.69
C ASN A 115 -5.26 -19.94 -7.29
N LEU A 116 -5.05 -18.97 -6.39
CA LEU A 116 -3.72 -18.63 -5.91
C LEU A 116 -3.10 -19.84 -5.20
N SER A 117 -2.02 -20.35 -5.76
CA SER A 117 -1.25 -21.47 -5.18
C SER A 117 0.02 -21.02 -4.46
N VAL A 118 0.34 -19.73 -4.58
CA VAL A 118 1.54 -19.12 -3.98
C VAL A 118 1.22 -18.51 -2.62
N LYS A 119 2.25 -18.39 -1.80
CA LYS A 119 2.19 -17.73 -0.50
C LYS A 119 2.92 -16.38 -0.60
N TYR A 120 2.40 -15.37 0.12
CA TYR A 120 2.92 -14.00 0.07
C TYR A 120 3.65 -13.63 1.35
N ASP A 121 4.66 -12.77 1.23
CA ASP A 121 5.40 -12.21 2.35
C ASP A 121 4.66 -11.01 2.97
N PHE A 122 3.94 -10.28 2.15
CA PHE A 122 3.11 -9.15 2.55
C PHE A 122 1.71 -9.28 1.93
N ILE A 123 0.67 -9.07 2.74
CA ILE A 123 -0.71 -9.00 2.29
C ILE A 123 -1.35 -7.75 2.90
N SER A 124 -1.98 -6.93 2.08
CA SER A 124 -2.78 -5.79 2.54
C SER A 124 -4.26 -6.00 2.25
N LEU A 125 -5.12 -5.46 3.11
CA LEU A 125 -6.57 -5.47 2.95
C LEU A 125 -7.11 -4.05 3.15
N LEU A 126 -7.71 -3.47 2.09
CA LEU A 126 -8.44 -2.20 2.13
C LEU A 126 -9.77 -2.39 1.40
N ILE A 127 -10.86 -2.56 2.14
CA ILE A 127 -12.20 -2.85 1.59
C ILE A 127 -13.29 -2.34 2.53
N GLY A 128 -14.45 -1.98 1.99
CA GLY A 128 -15.65 -1.71 2.78
C GLY A 128 -16.32 -0.37 2.48
N VAL A 129 -15.68 0.56 1.77
CA VAL A 129 -16.32 1.82 1.39
C VAL A 129 -17.60 1.56 0.59
N ASN A 130 -17.60 0.57 -0.31
CA ASN A 130 -18.78 0.24 -1.11
C ASN A 130 -19.87 -0.49 -0.30
N ASN A 131 -19.53 -1.15 0.80
CA ASN A 131 -20.52 -1.65 1.74
C ASN A 131 -21.25 -0.47 2.40
N GLN A 132 -20.51 0.53 2.91
CA GLN A 132 -21.07 1.74 3.50
C GLN A 132 -21.88 2.54 2.47
N PHE A 133 -21.33 2.83 1.30
CA PHE A 133 -21.99 3.60 0.24
C PHE A 133 -23.32 2.98 -0.20
N ASN A 134 -23.40 1.65 -0.23
CA ASN A 134 -24.62 0.89 -0.57
C ASN A 134 -25.47 0.54 0.67
N SER A 135 -25.20 1.16 1.82
CA SER A 135 -25.96 0.95 3.07
C SER A 135 -26.10 -0.54 3.46
N ARG A 136 -25.01 -1.31 3.27
CA ARG A 136 -25.01 -2.73 3.65
C ARG A 136 -24.92 -2.87 5.18
N PRO A 137 -25.55 -3.88 5.77
CA PRO A 137 -25.51 -4.09 7.22
C PRO A 137 -24.08 -4.31 7.72
N LEU A 138 -23.75 -3.75 8.90
CA LEU A 138 -22.46 -3.98 9.56
C LEU A 138 -22.22 -5.47 9.89
N SER A 139 -23.27 -6.23 10.17
CA SER A 139 -23.14 -7.67 10.42
C SER A 139 -22.68 -8.44 9.19
N GLU A 140 -23.20 -8.11 8.00
CA GLU A 140 -22.76 -8.72 6.75
C GLU A 140 -21.27 -8.38 6.49
N PHE A 141 -20.89 -7.13 6.74
CA PHE A 141 -19.49 -6.71 6.62
C PHE A 141 -18.55 -7.48 7.58
N GLU A 142 -18.96 -7.65 8.85
CA GLU A 142 -18.18 -8.40 9.85
C GLU A 142 -18.07 -9.88 9.49
N ASP A 143 -19.16 -10.50 9.00
CA ASP A 143 -19.18 -11.90 8.56
C ASP A 143 -18.25 -12.14 7.37
N ASP A 144 -18.36 -11.32 6.31
CA ASP A 144 -17.51 -11.41 5.12
C ASP A 144 -16.03 -11.20 5.47
N LEU A 145 -15.70 -10.24 6.36
CA LEU A 145 -14.32 -10.00 6.81
C LEU A 145 -13.72 -11.21 7.50
N ASN A 146 -14.46 -11.91 8.34
CA ASN A 146 -13.98 -13.13 9.00
C ASN A 146 -13.66 -14.23 7.97
N GLU A 147 -14.46 -14.35 6.92
CA GLU A 147 -14.17 -15.28 5.83
C GLU A 147 -12.94 -14.82 5.01
N ILE A 148 -12.83 -13.53 4.67
CA ILE A 148 -11.66 -12.97 3.98
C ILE A 148 -10.38 -13.25 4.77
N LEU A 149 -10.39 -13.04 6.10
CA LEU A 149 -9.23 -13.32 6.94
C LEU A 149 -8.89 -14.82 6.99
N THR A 150 -9.88 -15.69 6.88
CA THR A 150 -9.66 -17.11 6.74
C THR A 150 -8.91 -17.44 5.45
N GLU A 151 -9.32 -16.87 4.32
CA GLU A 151 -8.62 -17.03 3.04
C GLU A 151 -7.20 -16.42 3.09
N ILE A 152 -7.03 -15.25 3.68
CA ILE A 152 -5.71 -14.61 3.89
C ILE A 152 -4.77 -15.54 4.66
N ASN A 153 -5.27 -16.24 5.69
CA ASN A 153 -4.47 -17.20 6.45
C ASN A 153 -3.92 -18.35 5.60
N TYR A 154 -4.63 -18.76 4.55
CA TYR A 154 -4.12 -19.74 3.59
C TYR A 154 -3.08 -19.16 2.62
N LEU A 155 -3.11 -17.86 2.37
CA LEU A 155 -2.25 -17.18 1.40
C LEU A 155 -0.95 -16.64 1.99
N LYS A 156 -0.81 -16.58 3.30
CA LYS A 156 0.39 -16.03 3.95
C LYS A 156 1.49 -17.08 4.11
N LYS A 157 2.75 -16.67 3.99
CA LYS A 157 3.93 -17.41 4.46
C LYS A 157 3.99 -17.41 5.99
N GLY A 158 4.81 -18.24 6.60
CA GLY A 158 4.94 -18.32 8.05
C GLY A 158 5.26 -16.99 8.74
N ASN A 159 6.10 -16.18 8.11
CA ASN A 159 6.55 -14.87 8.63
C ASN A 159 5.90 -13.69 7.91
N SER A 160 4.77 -13.90 7.25
CA SER A 160 4.08 -12.83 6.51
C SER A 160 3.58 -11.75 7.44
N LYS A 161 3.68 -10.51 6.97
CA LYS A 161 2.94 -9.39 7.54
C LYS A 161 1.59 -9.23 6.82
N VAL A 162 0.54 -9.07 7.59
CA VAL A 162 -0.80 -8.73 7.11
C VAL A 162 -1.18 -7.38 7.69
N ILE A 163 -1.51 -6.42 6.82
CA ILE A 163 -1.90 -5.07 7.21
C ILE A 163 -3.33 -4.82 6.75
N VAL A 164 -4.20 -4.48 7.69
CA VAL A 164 -5.55 -3.99 7.43
C VAL A 164 -5.51 -2.46 7.44
N ILE A 165 -5.98 -1.85 6.35
CA ILE A 165 -5.97 -0.40 6.16
C ILE A 165 -7.38 0.11 6.36
N SER A 166 -7.53 1.20 7.10
CA SER A 166 -8.85 1.81 7.34
C SER A 166 -9.45 2.36 6.05
N ILE A 167 -10.77 2.38 5.98
CA ILE A 167 -11.53 3.01 4.90
C ILE A 167 -11.35 4.53 4.99
N PRO A 168 -10.92 5.21 3.91
CA PRO A 168 -10.87 6.67 3.88
C PRO A 168 -12.27 7.28 3.88
N ASP A 169 -12.41 8.49 4.43
CA ASP A 169 -13.67 9.20 4.52
C ASP A 169 -13.94 10.04 3.26
N TRP A 170 -14.71 9.47 2.35
CA TRP A 170 -15.06 10.14 1.10
C TRP A 170 -15.98 11.37 1.27
N GLY A 171 -16.60 11.53 2.45
CA GLY A 171 -17.42 12.71 2.78
C GLY A 171 -16.62 14.02 2.74
N TYR A 172 -15.30 13.94 2.83
CA TYR A 172 -14.39 15.09 2.73
C TYR A 172 -13.90 15.37 1.31
N SER A 173 -14.28 14.55 0.33
CA SER A 173 -14.00 14.81 -1.08
C SER A 173 -14.97 15.84 -1.68
N PRO A 174 -14.62 16.48 -2.81
CA PRO A 174 -15.58 17.34 -3.55
C PRO A 174 -16.86 16.59 -3.95
N TYR A 175 -16.79 15.31 -4.27
CA TYR A 175 -17.96 14.47 -4.55
C TYR A 175 -18.86 14.34 -3.31
N GLY A 176 -18.25 14.09 -2.14
CA GLY A 176 -18.93 13.97 -0.86
C GLY A 176 -19.66 15.24 -0.40
N SER A 177 -19.26 16.43 -0.95
CA SER A 177 -19.88 17.71 -0.58
C SER A 177 -21.38 17.81 -0.86
N SER A 178 -21.92 16.95 -1.73
CA SER A 178 -23.35 16.88 -2.07
C SER A 178 -24.14 15.95 -1.12
N TYR A 179 -23.49 15.35 -0.14
CA TYR A 179 -24.07 14.41 0.80
C TYR A 179 -23.97 14.92 2.24
N ASP A 180 -24.64 14.23 3.16
CA ASP A 180 -24.53 14.47 4.60
C ASP A 180 -23.16 13.94 5.10
N ARG A 181 -22.19 14.83 5.22
CA ARG A 181 -20.83 14.50 5.64
C ARG A 181 -20.79 13.86 7.02
N ASP A 182 -21.49 14.42 7.98
CA ASP A 182 -21.44 13.94 9.37
C ASP A 182 -21.97 12.50 9.44
N ARG A 183 -23.05 12.20 8.71
CA ARG A 183 -23.55 10.84 8.59
C ARG A 183 -22.55 9.89 7.92
N ILE A 184 -21.90 10.33 6.83
CA ILE A 184 -20.87 9.52 6.15
C ILE A 184 -19.73 9.23 7.11
N SER A 185 -19.24 10.24 7.81
CA SER A 185 -18.14 10.08 8.78
C SER A 185 -18.48 9.12 9.90
N ASP A 186 -19.67 9.25 10.47
CA ASP A 186 -20.15 8.35 11.54
C ASP A 186 -20.26 6.89 11.05
N GLU A 187 -20.76 6.70 9.83
CA GLU A 187 -20.89 5.37 9.22
C GLU A 187 -19.49 4.79 8.92
N ILE A 188 -18.58 5.55 8.30
CA ILE A 188 -17.19 5.12 8.03
C ILE A 188 -16.47 4.77 9.33
N ASP A 189 -16.63 5.55 10.39
CA ASP A 189 -16.03 5.26 11.69
C ASP A 189 -16.57 3.95 12.29
N GLN A 190 -17.85 3.62 12.09
CA GLN A 190 -18.41 2.33 12.51
C GLN A 190 -17.78 1.15 11.76
N PHE A 191 -17.62 1.25 10.43
CA PHE A 191 -16.96 0.23 9.63
C PHE A 191 -15.48 0.08 10.04
N ASN A 192 -14.76 1.19 10.23
CA ASN A 192 -13.36 1.19 10.67
C ASN A 192 -13.16 0.63 12.08
N ASN A 193 -14.12 0.83 12.98
CA ASN A 193 -14.08 0.21 14.31
C ASN A 193 -14.20 -1.33 14.22
N ILE A 194 -14.98 -1.86 13.27
CA ILE A 194 -15.02 -3.31 13.01
C ILE A 194 -13.67 -3.80 12.47
N LEU A 195 -13.10 -3.12 11.45
CA LEU A 195 -11.78 -3.46 10.90
C LEU A 195 -10.70 -3.48 12.00
N LYS A 196 -10.67 -2.46 12.83
CA LYS A 196 -9.72 -2.36 13.93
C LYS A 196 -9.89 -3.50 14.95
N LYS A 197 -11.13 -3.73 15.41
CA LYS A 197 -11.47 -4.81 16.36
C LYS A 197 -11.05 -6.18 15.83
N ILE A 198 -11.37 -6.48 14.57
CA ILE A 198 -11.03 -7.76 13.94
C ILE A 198 -9.51 -7.88 13.79
N SER A 199 -8.81 -6.80 13.42
CA SER A 199 -7.35 -6.80 13.34
C SER A 199 -6.70 -7.13 14.69
N GLU A 200 -7.16 -6.47 15.76
CA GLU A 200 -6.68 -6.72 17.13
C GLU A 200 -6.91 -8.18 17.58
N GLN A 201 -8.10 -8.72 17.29
CA GLN A 201 -8.46 -10.11 17.63
C GLN A 201 -7.62 -11.16 16.89
N ASN A 202 -7.12 -10.82 15.70
CA ASN A 202 -6.30 -11.70 14.87
C ASN A 202 -4.79 -11.39 14.93
N ASN A 203 -4.35 -10.48 15.81
CA ASN A 203 -2.97 -10.01 15.92
C ASN A 203 -2.42 -9.48 14.58
N LEU A 204 -3.24 -8.72 13.84
CA LEU A 204 -2.89 -8.08 12.59
C LEU A 204 -2.60 -6.59 12.82
N ASN A 205 -1.73 -6.03 11.99
CA ASN A 205 -1.48 -4.60 12.00
C ASN A 205 -2.68 -3.85 11.40
N PHE A 206 -3.14 -2.81 12.08
CA PHE A 206 -4.15 -1.88 11.58
C PHE A 206 -3.52 -0.52 11.33
N VAL A 207 -3.68 0.01 10.10
CA VAL A 207 -3.16 1.32 9.70
C VAL A 207 -4.32 2.27 9.43
N ASP A 208 -4.41 3.33 10.23
CA ASP A 208 -5.44 4.36 10.07
C ASP A 208 -4.99 5.44 9.08
N VAL A 209 -5.63 5.47 7.91
CA VAL A 209 -5.47 6.49 6.86
C VAL A 209 -6.68 7.44 6.79
N THR A 210 -7.73 7.18 7.56
CA THR A 210 -8.99 7.94 7.54
C THR A 210 -8.76 9.41 7.84
N GLN A 211 -7.89 9.71 8.81
CA GLN A 211 -7.61 11.11 9.19
C GLN A 211 -6.90 11.88 8.07
N ILE A 212 -6.09 11.20 7.25
CA ILE A 212 -5.45 11.84 6.08
C ILE A 212 -6.52 12.25 5.07
N SER A 213 -7.47 11.36 4.76
CA SER A 213 -8.55 11.69 3.83
C SER A 213 -9.40 12.88 4.27
N ARG A 214 -9.57 13.08 5.59
CA ARG A 214 -10.30 14.20 6.17
C ARG A 214 -9.59 15.56 6.00
N LEU A 215 -8.30 15.57 5.67
CA LEU A 215 -7.57 16.80 5.34
C LEU A 215 -7.96 17.38 3.98
N ALA A 216 -8.53 16.58 3.08
CA ALA A 216 -8.85 16.96 1.70
C ALA A 216 -9.73 18.21 1.58
N ILE A 217 -10.52 18.55 2.60
CA ILE A 217 -11.30 19.78 2.64
C ILE A 217 -10.44 21.04 2.68
N LYS A 218 -9.24 20.94 3.26
CA LYS A 218 -8.27 22.03 3.38
C LYS A 218 -7.17 21.91 2.33
N GLU A 219 -6.93 20.71 1.85
CA GLU A 219 -5.88 20.32 0.93
C GLU A 219 -6.48 19.60 -0.28
N PRO A 220 -7.12 20.36 -1.22
CA PRO A 220 -7.81 19.74 -2.36
C PRO A 220 -6.92 18.93 -3.30
N ASN A 221 -5.61 19.14 -3.28
CA ASN A 221 -4.61 18.38 -4.02
C ASN A 221 -4.45 16.92 -3.53
N LEU A 222 -5.02 16.59 -2.37
CA LEU A 222 -5.12 15.21 -1.89
C LEU A 222 -6.16 14.37 -2.66
N ILE A 223 -7.04 14.99 -3.45
CA ILE A 223 -8.07 14.32 -4.24
C ILE A 223 -7.68 14.35 -5.73
N ALA A 224 -7.91 13.22 -6.41
CA ALA A 224 -7.70 13.07 -7.84
C ALA A 224 -8.68 13.93 -8.67
N GLU A 225 -8.46 14.00 -9.99
CA GLU A 225 -9.27 14.82 -10.91
C GLU A 225 -10.75 14.38 -10.97
N ASP A 226 -11.04 13.12 -10.64
CA ASP A 226 -12.41 12.59 -10.58
C ASP A 226 -13.24 13.13 -9.39
N LYS A 227 -12.60 13.88 -8.50
CA LYS A 227 -13.19 14.55 -7.32
C LYS A 227 -13.65 13.61 -6.20
N LEU A 228 -13.26 12.36 -6.23
CA LEU A 228 -13.67 11.33 -5.28
C LEU A 228 -12.48 10.57 -4.68
N HIS A 229 -11.65 10.00 -5.54
CA HIS A 229 -10.56 9.12 -5.12
C HIS A 229 -9.32 9.90 -4.67
N PRO A 230 -8.45 9.28 -3.88
CA PRO A 230 -7.17 9.87 -3.48
C PRO A 230 -6.29 10.22 -4.69
N SER A 231 -5.57 11.34 -4.61
CA SER A 231 -4.48 11.64 -5.53
C SER A 231 -3.24 10.80 -5.19
N GLY A 232 -2.26 10.78 -6.11
CA GLY A 232 -0.95 10.19 -5.84
C GLY A 232 -0.28 10.75 -4.58
N LEU A 233 -0.53 12.03 -4.25
CA LEU A 233 -0.01 12.64 -3.03
C LEU A 233 -0.65 12.04 -1.77
N MET A 234 -1.97 11.87 -1.73
CA MET A 234 -2.64 11.23 -0.59
C MET A 234 -2.18 9.78 -0.45
N TYR A 235 -2.05 9.06 -1.55
CA TYR A 235 -1.54 7.69 -1.53
C TYR A 235 -0.11 7.62 -0.99
N PHE A 236 0.74 8.59 -1.29
CA PHE A 236 2.09 8.67 -0.73
C PHE A 236 2.08 8.80 0.80
N GLU A 237 1.21 9.66 1.36
CA GLU A 237 1.05 9.78 2.81
C GLU A 237 0.55 8.47 3.48
N TRP A 238 -0.27 7.68 2.77
CA TRP A 238 -0.64 6.34 3.25
C TRP A 238 0.55 5.39 3.25
N VAL A 239 1.37 5.44 2.17
CA VAL A 239 2.55 4.58 2.02
C VAL A 239 3.51 4.74 3.19
N GLU A 240 3.77 5.96 3.65
CA GLU A 240 4.63 6.21 4.81
C GLU A 240 4.13 5.46 6.05
N LYS A 241 2.83 5.58 6.37
CA LYS A 241 2.22 4.87 7.52
C LYS A 241 2.22 3.34 7.35
N ILE A 242 1.92 2.87 6.14
CA ILE A 242 1.89 1.43 5.84
C ILE A 242 3.30 0.86 5.98
N TYR A 243 4.31 1.55 5.46
CA TYR A 243 5.70 1.13 5.58
C TYR A 243 6.17 1.10 7.03
N GLU A 244 5.90 2.15 7.82
CA GLU A 244 6.20 2.17 9.26
C GLU A 244 5.57 0.97 9.98
N SER A 245 4.33 0.63 9.66
CA SER A 245 3.65 -0.54 10.22
C SER A 245 4.24 -1.86 9.73
N TRP A 246 4.77 -1.89 8.51
CA TRP A 246 5.37 -3.09 7.93
C TRP A 246 6.74 -3.40 8.56
N ILE A 247 7.57 -2.39 8.88
CA ILE A 247 8.90 -2.61 9.47
C ILE A 247 8.86 -2.92 10.98
N ASN A 248 7.78 -2.54 11.69
CA ASN A 248 7.59 -2.79 13.13
C ASN A 248 6.87 -4.12 13.37
#